data_8132d612bffbb3b172b5c4d518041780
#
_entry.id   8132d612bffbb3b172b5c4d518041780
#
_cell.length_a   1.000
_cell.length_b   1.000
_cell.length_c   1.000
_cell.angle_alpha   90.00
_cell.angle_beta   90.00
_cell.angle_gamma   90.00
#
_symmetry.space_group_name_H-M   'P 1'
#
loop_
_entity.id
_entity.type
_entity.pdbx_description
1 polymer ?
#
loop_
_entity_poly.entity_id
_entity_poly.type
_entity_poly.pdbx_seq_one_letter_code
_entity_poly.pdbx_strand_id
1 'polypeptide(L)'
;GHFRGSITIDGNAKVTAKAGGDHSGSDGSGIGAGDDGDFTGTVTIGGNAAVIAAGSDEGCGIGSSDGENMNGIIIIRDHAKVTAYGGDQGAAIGSEDEWDMTGKIIIVGNAIVNTGMVDDAGNVLSNRIGYIGDGQDSNHNSSKGHYILGPDVTINSLSGSDTEALKKYVNMHLDSEGNPTNLTELDIRMENGIFKAEATGAGSVEKILYNGSETVPVVPGSYPVTCIIKIDGSEMELP
;
A
#
# COMPACT_ATOMS: atom_id res chain seq x y z
N GLY A 1 -8.19 -11.24 14.57
CA GLY A 1 -8.61 -12.26 13.58
C GLY A 1 -7.83 -12.18 12.27
N HIS A 2 -7.41 -13.34 11.73
CA HIS A 2 -6.55 -13.42 10.53
C HIS A 2 -7.27 -13.01 9.25
N PHE A 3 -6.57 -12.29 8.37
CA PHE A 3 -6.98 -12.01 7.00
C PHE A 3 -6.12 -12.80 6.00
N ARG A 4 -6.71 -13.81 5.34
CA ARG A 4 -6.00 -14.75 4.43
C ARG A 4 -6.61 -14.83 3.02
N GLY A 5 -7.66 -14.09 2.79
CA GLY A 5 -8.39 -14.06 1.52
C GLY A 5 -7.98 -12.90 0.61
N SER A 6 -8.91 -12.50 -0.25
CA SER A 6 -8.73 -11.32 -1.09
C SER A 6 -9.93 -10.38 -0.97
N ILE A 7 -9.66 -9.07 -0.94
CA ILE A 7 -10.64 -8.00 -1.06
C ILE A 7 -10.30 -7.24 -2.33
N THR A 8 -11.30 -7.05 -3.20
CA THR A 8 -11.17 -6.20 -4.39
C THR A 8 -12.23 -5.11 -4.35
N ILE A 9 -11.78 -3.86 -4.41
CA ILE A 9 -12.62 -2.66 -4.48
C ILE A 9 -12.26 -1.96 -5.79
N ASP A 10 -13.17 -1.95 -6.75
CA ASP A 10 -12.86 -1.49 -8.12
C ASP A 10 -14.02 -0.68 -8.74
N GLY A 11 -13.80 -0.20 -9.96
CA GLY A 11 -14.77 0.60 -10.71
C GLY A 11 -15.01 1.97 -10.08
N ASN A 12 -16.25 2.31 -9.80
CA ASN A 12 -16.64 3.55 -9.12
C ASN A 12 -17.13 3.31 -7.69
N ALA A 13 -16.64 2.27 -7.03
CA ALA A 13 -17.04 1.91 -5.68
C ALA A 13 -16.71 3.03 -4.68
N LYS A 14 -17.59 3.21 -3.68
CA LYS A 14 -17.35 4.09 -2.54
C LYS A 14 -17.44 3.26 -1.27
N VAL A 15 -16.37 3.17 -0.54
CA VAL A 15 -16.28 2.37 0.67
C VAL A 15 -15.80 3.24 1.84
N THR A 16 -16.49 3.12 2.96
CA THR A 16 -16.01 3.62 4.25
C THR A 16 -15.96 2.44 5.20
N ALA A 17 -14.78 2.11 5.66
CA ALA A 17 -14.53 1.03 6.59
C ALA A 17 -13.86 1.61 7.85
N LYS A 18 -14.42 1.30 9.01
CA LYS A 18 -13.86 1.67 10.29
C LYS A 18 -13.76 0.43 11.15
N ALA A 19 -12.64 0.25 11.81
CA ALA A 19 -12.53 -0.74 12.85
C ALA A 19 -13.51 -0.42 13.97
N GLY A 20 -14.10 -1.47 14.53
CA GLY A 20 -14.90 -1.38 15.74
C GLY A 20 -14.00 -1.65 16.93
N GLY A 21 -14.08 -0.86 17.96
CA GLY A 21 -13.41 -1.02 19.23
C GLY A 21 -13.87 0.06 20.19
N ASP A 22 -14.00 -0.28 21.44
CA ASP A 22 -14.03 0.68 22.55
C ASP A 22 -12.65 0.61 23.19
N HIS A 23 -11.94 1.65 23.25
CA HIS A 23 -10.71 2.02 23.98
C HIS A 23 -10.10 1.03 25.01
N SER A 24 -10.38 -0.25 24.96
CA SER A 24 -9.95 -1.25 25.95
C SER A 24 -9.41 -2.54 25.32
N GLY A 25 -8.62 -2.41 24.22
CA GLY A 25 -7.88 -3.54 23.64
C GLY A 25 -8.69 -4.36 22.62
N SER A 26 -9.49 -3.69 21.81
CA SER A 26 -10.09 -4.30 20.61
C SER A 26 -9.47 -3.64 19.38
N ASP A 27 -8.27 -4.08 19.04
CA ASP A 27 -7.50 -3.49 17.97
C ASP A 27 -7.82 -4.13 16.64
N GLY A 28 -8.25 -3.35 15.69
CA GLY A 28 -8.66 -3.84 14.39
C GLY A 28 -8.28 -2.89 13.28
N SER A 29 -7.94 -3.44 12.13
CA SER A 29 -7.76 -2.65 10.92
C SER A 29 -9.09 -2.24 10.31
N GLY A 30 -9.15 -1.07 9.69
CA GLY A 30 -10.31 -0.64 8.92
C GLY A 30 -10.61 -1.61 7.76
N ILE A 31 -9.57 -2.03 7.05
CA ILE A 31 -9.60 -3.08 6.02
C ILE A 31 -8.38 -3.98 6.24
N GLY A 32 -8.61 -5.23 6.63
CA GLY A 32 -7.50 -6.16 6.83
C GLY A 32 -7.72 -7.13 7.97
N ALA A 33 -6.71 -7.33 8.79
CA ALA A 33 -6.75 -8.20 9.94
C ALA A 33 -7.33 -7.47 11.17
N GLY A 34 -7.91 -8.22 12.07
CA GLY A 34 -8.29 -7.72 13.40
C GLY A 34 -7.27 -8.16 14.43
N ASP A 35 -7.51 -7.77 15.66
CA ASP A 35 -6.74 -8.07 16.84
C ASP A 35 -6.19 -9.51 16.87
N ASP A 36 -4.91 -9.69 17.19
CA ASP A 36 -4.15 -10.97 17.13
C ASP A 36 -4.24 -11.66 15.75
N GLY A 37 -4.26 -10.92 14.66
CA GLY A 37 -4.53 -11.49 13.36
C GLY A 37 -3.52 -11.18 12.26
N ASP A 38 -2.85 -12.22 11.71
CA ASP A 38 -2.00 -12.08 10.53
C ASP A 38 -2.73 -11.48 9.33
N PHE A 39 -2.07 -10.58 8.64
CA PHE A 39 -2.46 -10.17 7.30
C PHE A 39 -1.58 -10.90 6.27
N THR A 40 -2.09 -12.00 5.71
CA THR A 40 -1.41 -12.77 4.65
C THR A 40 -2.18 -12.78 3.33
N GLY A 41 -3.29 -12.06 3.28
CA GLY A 41 -4.17 -11.94 2.11
C GLY A 41 -3.73 -10.86 1.11
N THR A 42 -4.65 -10.52 0.22
CA THR A 42 -4.45 -9.45 -0.78
C THR A 42 -5.61 -8.46 -0.73
N VAL A 43 -5.29 -7.17 -0.63
CA VAL A 43 -6.26 -6.08 -0.83
C VAL A 43 -5.90 -5.36 -2.12
N THR A 44 -6.87 -5.25 -3.04
CA THR A 44 -6.72 -4.50 -4.28
C THR A 44 -7.77 -3.38 -4.33
N ILE A 45 -7.31 -2.16 -4.55
CA ILE A 45 -8.15 -0.97 -4.72
C ILE A 45 -7.79 -0.36 -6.09
N GLY A 46 -8.76 -0.33 -7.02
CA GLY A 46 -8.50 0.08 -8.41
C GLY A 46 -9.62 0.90 -9.03
N GLY A 47 -9.53 1.10 -10.36
CA GLY A 47 -10.49 1.88 -11.12
C GLY A 47 -10.54 3.34 -10.65
N ASN A 48 -11.75 3.86 -10.44
CA ASN A 48 -12.02 5.18 -9.82
C ASN A 48 -12.58 5.02 -8.39
N ALA A 49 -12.26 3.94 -7.72
CA ALA A 49 -12.77 3.68 -6.38
C ALA A 49 -12.35 4.78 -5.39
N ALA A 50 -13.23 5.11 -4.46
CA ALA A 50 -12.97 6.03 -3.37
C ALA A 50 -13.12 5.28 -2.04
N VAL A 51 -12.04 5.15 -1.28
CA VAL A 51 -11.98 4.37 -0.05
C VAL A 51 -11.56 5.26 1.11
N ILE A 52 -12.28 5.17 2.22
CA ILE A 52 -11.87 5.69 3.51
C ILE A 52 -11.75 4.51 4.45
N ALA A 53 -10.58 4.30 5.04
CA ALA A 53 -10.32 3.24 5.99
C ALA A 53 -9.68 3.80 7.25
N ALA A 54 -10.18 3.41 8.41
CA ALA A 54 -9.64 3.85 9.70
C ALA A 54 -9.49 2.66 10.64
N GLY A 55 -8.30 2.50 11.20
CA GLY A 55 -8.02 1.58 12.30
C GLY A 55 -8.61 2.07 13.62
N SER A 56 -8.67 1.20 14.60
CA SER A 56 -8.83 1.55 16.03
C SER A 56 -7.45 1.70 16.67
N ASP A 57 -7.37 1.93 17.94
CA ASP A 57 -6.19 2.21 18.76
C ASP A 57 -4.84 1.76 18.14
N GLU A 58 -4.53 0.49 18.12
CA GLU A 58 -3.29 -0.06 17.52
C GLU A 58 -3.49 -0.62 16.10
N GLY A 59 -4.67 -0.38 15.53
CA GLY A 59 -5.03 -0.90 14.21
C GLY A 59 -4.62 -0.02 13.04
N CYS A 60 -4.26 -0.66 11.93
CA CYS A 60 -3.99 0.05 10.68
C CYS A 60 -5.27 0.52 9.98
N GLY A 61 -5.17 1.59 9.19
CA GLY A 61 -6.24 1.92 8.25
C GLY A 61 -6.48 0.77 7.27
N ILE A 62 -5.42 0.30 6.63
CA ILE A 62 -5.42 -0.89 5.76
C ILE A 62 -4.21 -1.73 6.12
N GLY A 63 -4.39 -2.97 6.60
CA GLY A 63 -3.26 -3.83 6.95
C GLY A 63 -3.51 -4.78 8.11
N SER A 64 -2.50 -4.95 8.96
CA SER A 64 -2.59 -5.70 10.22
C SER A 64 -2.95 -4.80 11.39
N SER A 65 -3.14 -5.37 12.56
CA SER A 65 -3.28 -4.66 13.83
C SER A 65 -2.41 -5.34 14.88
N ASP A 66 -2.56 -5.01 16.15
CA ASP A 66 -1.77 -5.54 17.25
C ASP A 66 -1.60 -7.06 17.17
N GLY A 67 -0.43 -7.51 17.56
CA GLY A 67 -0.10 -8.91 17.77
C GLY A 67 0.47 -9.67 16.58
N GLU A 68 0.49 -9.13 15.33
CA GLU A 68 0.90 -9.95 14.18
C GLU A 68 1.40 -9.17 12.95
N ASN A 69 2.21 -9.86 12.15
CA ASN A 69 2.89 -9.28 11.00
C ASN A 69 1.99 -9.05 9.78
N MET A 70 2.32 -8.02 9.02
CA MET A 70 1.77 -7.81 7.68
C MET A 70 2.65 -8.50 6.63
N ASN A 71 2.26 -9.72 6.21
CA ASN A 71 2.96 -10.53 5.21
C ASN A 71 2.25 -10.57 3.85
N GLY A 72 1.10 -9.91 3.73
CA GLY A 72 0.26 -9.92 2.54
C GLY A 72 0.63 -8.87 1.50
N ILE A 73 -0.32 -8.60 0.61
CA ILE A 73 -0.12 -7.66 -0.50
C ILE A 73 -1.25 -6.62 -0.50
N ILE A 74 -0.87 -5.35 -0.55
CA ILE A 74 -1.80 -4.24 -0.74
C ILE A 74 -1.48 -3.58 -2.08
N ILE A 75 -2.49 -3.49 -2.97
CA ILE A 75 -2.37 -2.90 -4.31
C ILE A 75 -3.34 -1.73 -4.40
N ILE A 76 -2.83 -0.54 -4.69
CA ILE A 76 -3.63 0.65 -4.99
C ILE A 76 -3.21 1.10 -6.39
N ARG A 77 -4.16 1.16 -7.31
CA ARG A 77 -3.85 1.37 -8.73
C ARG A 77 -4.87 2.24 -9.46
N ASP A 78 -4.60 2.49 -10.74
CA ASP A 78 -5.44 3.26 -11.66
C ASP A 78 -5.65 4.70 -11.19
N HIS A 79 -6.89 5.12 -10.96
CA HIS A 79 -7.26 6.44 -10.45
C HIS A 79 -7.90 6.34 -9.06
N ALA A 80 -7.58 5.29 -8.32
CA ALA A 80 -8.14 5.08 -6.99
C ALA A 80 -7.77 6.23 -6.05
N LYS A 81 -8.72 6.59 -5.18
CA LYS A 81 -8.53 7.59 -4.12
C LYS A 81 -8.70 6.91 -2.78
N VAL A 82 -7.61 6.79 -2.05
CA VAL A 82 -7.60 6.15 -0.74
C VAL A 82 -7.28 7.19 0.33
N THR A 83 -8.08 7.22 1.37
CA THR A 83 -7.78 7.95 2.60
C THR A 83 -7.70 6.92 3.73
N ALA A 84 -6.51 6.73 4.27
CA ALA A 84 -6.25 5.74 5.31
C ALA A 84 -5.77 6.42 6.59
N TYR A 85 -6.32 5.99 7.71
CA TYR A 85 -5.96 6.47 9.03
C TYR A 85 -5.52 5.29 9.90
N GLY A 86 -4.29 5.34 10.41
CA GLY A 86 -3.86 4.47 11.50
C GLY A 86 -4.42 4.95 12.83
N GLY A 87 -4.54 4.07 13.79
CA GLY A 87 -4.76 4.40 15.19
C GLY A 87 -3.47 4.91 15.85
N ASP A 88 -3.38 4.87 17.17
CA ASP A 88 -2.26 5.50 17.92
C ASP A 88 -0.89 4.90 17.56
N GLN A 89 -0.82 3.61 17.35
CA GLN A 89 0.41 2.87 16.99
C GLN A 89 0.36 2.26 15.58
N GLY A 90 -0.82 2.17 14.98
CA GLY A 90 -1.02 1.57 13.67
C GLY A 90 -0.55 2.45 12.50
N ALA A 91 -0.02 1.84 11.46
CA ALA A 91 0.23 2.56 10.20
C ALA A 91 -1.08 2.98 9.52
N ALA A 92 -1.03 4.02 8.71
CA ALA A 92 -2.17 4.29 7.83
C ALA A 92 -2.38 3.12 6.85
N ILE A 93 -1.29 2.57 6.29
CA ILE A 93 -1.31 1.39 5.42
C ILE A 93 -0.09 0.53 5.78
N GLY A 94 -0.28 -0.69 6.29
CA GLY A 94 0.83 -1.58 6.62
C GLY A 94 0.64 -2.39 7.89
N SER A 95 1.59 -2.31 8.81
CA SER A 95 1.57 -2.97 10.12
C SER A 95 1.55 -1.97 11.27
N GLU A 96 1.24 -2.45 12.44
CA GLU A 96 1.42 -1.77 13.71
C GLU A 96 2.92 -1.66 14.05
N ASP A 97 3.32 -0.86 15.06
CA ASP A 97 4.71 -0.46 15.28
C ASP A 97 5.61 -1.54 15.93
N GLU A 98 5.07 -2.50 16.65
CA GLU A 98 5.81 -3.60 17.27
C GLU A 98 6.04 -4.79 16.33
N TRP A 99 5.40 -4.81 15.15
CA TRP A 99 5.37 -5.95 14.24
C TRP A 99 5.93 -5.64 12.85
N ASP A 100 6.63 -6.62 12.29
CA ASP A 100 7.31 -6.45 11.00
C ASP A 100 6.32 -6.40 9.82
N MET A 101 6.39 -5.35 9.01
CA MET A 101 5.88 -5.40 7.66
C MET A 101 6.89 -6.15 6.77
N THR A 102 6.56 -7.37 6.38
CA THR A 102 7.37 -8.19 5.44
C THR A 102 6.66 -8.40 4.10
N GLY A 103 5.43 -7.91 3.97
CA GLY A 103 4.60 -7.98 2.77
C GLY A 103 4.99 -7.00 1.69
N LYS A 104 4.03 -6.69 0.80
CA LYS A 104 4.25 -5.76 -0.30
C LYS A 104 3.17 -4.71 -0.35
N ILE A 105 3.56 -3.46 -0.54
CA ILE A 105 2.66 -2.34 -0.79
C ILE A 105 2.97 -1.78 -2.17
N ILE A 106 1.97 -1.77 -3.04
CA ILE A 106 2.09 -1.41 -4.45
C ILE A 106 1.14 -0.26 -4.72
N ILE A 107 1.67 0.89 -5.10
CA ILE A 107 0.87 2.07 -5.42
C ILE A 107 1.33 2.55 -6.80
N VAL A 108 0.46 2.41 -7.79
CA VAL A 108 0.80 2.65 -9.20
C VAL A 108 -0.33 3.37 -9.94
N GLY A 109 -0.09 3.76 -11.18
CA GLY A 109 -1.04 4.55 -11.97
C GLY A 109 -1.14 5.98 -11.47
N ASN A 110 -2.32 6.57 -11.56
CA ASN A 110 -2.63 7.92 -11.07
C ASN A 110 -3.32 7.89 -9.70
N ALA A 111 -2.94 6.93 -8.86
CA ALA A 111 -3.55 6.75 -7.55
C ALA A 111 -3.24 7.93 -6.62
N ILE A 112 -4.21 8.31 -5.82
CA ILE A 112 -4.08 9.35 -4.78
C ILE A 112 -4.28 8.67 -3.43
N VAL A 113 -3.25 8.72 -2.59
CA VAL A 113 -3.27 8.17 -1.23
C VAL A 113 -3.10 9.29 -0.23
N ASN A 114 -4.08 9.48 0.63
CA ASN A 114 -4.01 10.38 1.76
C ASN A 114 -3.83 9.54 3.03
N THR A 115 -2.83 9.86 3.82
CA THR A 115 -2.53 9.16 5.06
C THR A 115 -2.68 10.08 6.25
N GLY A 116 -3.14 9.55 7.36
CA GLY A 116 -3.29 10.27 8.62
C GLY A 116 -3.37 9.31 9.79
N MET A 117 -3.58 9.86 10.97
CA MET A 117 -3.84 9.10 12.18
C MET A 117 -5.09 9.63 12.87
N VAL A 118 -5.75 8.79 13.61
CA VAL A 118 -6.90 9.14 14.43
C VAL A 118 -6.63 8.79 15.89
N ASP A 119 -7.26 9.56 16.79
CA ASP A 119 -7.35 9.17 18.19
C ASP A 119 -8.46 8.13 18.42
N ASP A 120 -8.54 7.63 19.62
CA ASP A 120 -9.56 6.65 20.04
C ASP A 120 -11.01 7.11 19.78
N ALA A 121 -11.26 8.40 19.77
CA ALA A 121 -12.58 8.94 19.44
C ALA A 121 -12.81 9.04 17.91
N GLY A 122 -11.79 8.71 17.11
CA GLY A 122 -11.82 8.81 15.64
C GLY A 122 -11.59 10.22 15.11
N ASN A 123 -11.04 11.12 15.93
CA ASN A 123 -10.67 12.46 15.47
C ASN A 123 -9.29 12.43 14.80
N VAL A 124 -9.15 13.13 13.69
CA VAL A 124 -7.88 13.20 12.97
C VAL A 124 -6.84 13.97 13.78
N LEU A 125 -5.69 13.33 14.00
CA LEU A 125 -4.54 13.91 14.69
C LEU A 125 -3.69 14.73 13.71
N SER A 126 -3.74 16.05 13.83
CA SER A 126 -3.04 16.97 12.91
C SER A 126 -1.53 17.06 13.15
N ASN A 127 -1.03 16.48 14.22
CA ASN A 127 0.38 16.52 14.64
C ASN A 127 1.11 15.18 14.51
N ARG A 128 0.45 14.15 14.00
CA ARG A 128 1.03 12.81 13.80
C ARG A 128 0.93 12.38 12.35
N ILE A 129 1.98 11.73 11.84
CA ILE A 129 2.07 11.26 10.46
C ILE A 129 1.54 9.84 10.40
N GLY A 130 0.55 9.59 9.54
CA GLY A 130 0.18 8.23 9.17
C GLY A 130 1.18 7.69 8.15
N TYR A 131 1.95 6.68 8.52
CA TYR A 131 2.94 6.07 7.64
C TYR A 131 2.34 5.02 6.71
N ILE A 132 3.05 4.77 5.61
CA ILE A 132 2.87 3.59 4.76
C ILE A 132 4.03 2.66 5.09
N GLY A 133 3.76 1.48 5.65
CA GLY A 133 4.76 0.53 6.13
C GLY A 133 4.53 0.15 7.57
N ASP A 134 5.57 0.21 8.38
CA ASP A 134 5.47 -0.01 9.82
C ASP A 134 4.87 1.21 10.52
N GLY A 135 4.22 1.01 11.65
CA GLY A 135 3.67 2.05 12.50
C GLY A 135 4.70 3.01 13.09
N GLN A 136 4.35 3.75 14.11
CA GLN A 136 5.07 4.97 14.52
C GLN A 136 6.12 4.78 15.61
N ASP A 137 6.70 3.65 15.89
CA ASP A 137 7.77 3.61 16.89
C ASP A 137 9.08 4.24 16.37
N SER A 138 9.77 4.95 17.27
CA SER A 138 10.99 5.72 17.04
C SER A 138 12.22 4.89 16.68
N ASN A 139 12.14 3.56 16.69
CA ASN A 139 13.24 2.63 16.42
C ASN A 139 13.15 1.93 15.06
N HIS A 140 12.09 2.13 14.29
CA HIS A 140 11.78 1.34 13.11
C HIS A 140 12.27 1.97 11.79
N ASN A 141 13.57 1.85 11.52
CA ASN A 141 14.12 1.86 10.16
C ASN A 141 14.25 0.41 9.64
N SER A 142 13.36 -0.49 10.05
CA SER A 142 13.53 -1.93 9.85
C SER A 142 12.42 -2.58 9.02
N SER A 143 11.53 -1.81 8.41
CA SER A 143 10.53 -2.39 7.51
C SER A 143 11.20 -3.33 6.51
N LYS A 144 10.93 -4.62 6.64
CA LYS A 144 11.44 -5.66 5.75
C LYS A 144 10.55 -5.85 4.52
N GLY A 145 9.44 -5.13 4.47
CA GLY A 145 8.50 -5.15 3.36
C GLY A 145 9.05 -4.47 2.11
N HIS A 146 8.38 -4.71 1.01
CA HIS A 146 8.78 -4.15 -0.27
C HIS A 146 7.74 -3.16 -0.79
N TYR A 147 8.20 -2.04 -1.30
CA TYR A 147 7.37 -0.97 -1.86
C TYR A 147 7.57 -0.87 -3.37
N ILE A 148 6.46 -0.72 -4.11
CA ILE A 148 6.48 -0.45 -5.53
C ILE A 148 5.67 0.81 -5.77
N LEU A 149 6.32 1.87 -6.23
CA LEU A 149 5.70 3.16 -6.46
C LEU A 149 5.77 3.55 -7.95
N GLY A 150 4.63 3.94 -8.50
CA GLY A 150 4.55 4.53 -9.84
C GLY A 150 4.95 6.02 -9.84
N PRO A 151 5.36 6.58 -10.99
CA PRO A 151 5.82 7.96 -11.10
C PRO A 151 4.69 8.99 -10.95
N ASP A 152 3.45 8.62 -11.29
CA ASP A 152 2.29 9.51 -11.27
C ASP A 152 1.45 9.40 -9.98
N VAL A 153 1.95 8.65 -9.00
CA VAL A 153 1.30 8.48 -7.70
C VAL A 153 1.41 9.74 -6.86
N THR A 154 0.33 10.09 -6.19
CA THR A 154 0.31 11.17 -5.21
C THR A 154 0.08 10.62 -3.82
N ILE A 155 1.00 10.88 -2.89
CA ILE A 155 0.86 10.54 -1.47
C ILE A 155 0.84 11.85 -0.67
N ASN A 156 -0.22 12.06 0.11
CA ASN A 156 -0.39 13.25 0.94
C ASN A 156 -0.51 12.83 2.40
N SER A 157 0.13 13.59 3.30
CA SER A 157 -0.17 13.49 4.72
C SER A 157 -1.30 14.45 5.08
N LEU A 158 -2.24 13.99 5.87
CA LEU A 158 -3.33 14.79 6.43
C LEU A 158 -2.92 15.50 7.72
N SER A 159 -1.76 15.19 8.27
CA SER A 159 -1.19 15.76 9.47
C SER A 159 -0.12 16.82 9.17
N GLY A 160 -0.47 17.90 8.47
CA GLY A 160 0.44 19.03 8.32
C GLY A 160 1.01 19.28 6.94
N SER A 161 1.63 20.44 6.79
CA SER A 161 1.91 21.20 5.59
C SER A 161 3.16 20.79 4.80
N ASP A 162 3.58 19.54 4.82
CA ASP A 162 4.79 19.14 4.12
C ASP A 162 4.47 18.31 2.89
N THR A 163 4.42 19.00 1.74
CA THR A 163 4.33 18.38 0.41
C THR A 163 5.70 17.87 -0.09
N GLU A 164 6.71 17.85 0.76
CA GLU A 164 8.04 17.38 0.37
C GLU A 164 8.10 15.86 0.35
N ALA A 165 8.33 15.36 -0.86
CA ALA A 165 8.75 14.01 -1.23
C ALA A 165 7.83 12.86 -0.78
N LEU A 166 7.17 12.25 -1.77
CA LEU A 166 6.48 10.96 -1.72
C LEU A 166 7.13 9.92 -0.77
N LYS A 167 8.45 9.93 -0.70
CA LYS A 167 9.28 9.00 0.08
C LYS A 167 9.27 9.26 1.59
N LYS A 168 8.84 10.45 2.06
CA LYS A 168 8.86 10.79 3.49
C LYS A 168 7.81 10.03 4.31
N TYR A 169 6.72 9.64 3.67
CA TYR A 169 5.60 8.95 4.33
C TYR A 169 5.62 7.44 4.15
N VAL A 170 6.59 6.93 3.38
CA VAL A 170 6.82 5.51 3.20
C VAL A 170 7.99 5.11 4.09
N ASN A 171 7.75 4.26 5.06
CA ASN A 171 8.75 3.81 6.02
C ASN A 171 9.66 2.75 5.39
N MET A 172 10.66 3.18 4.65
CA MET A 172 11.56 2.33 3.88
C MET A 172 12.82 1.99 4.66
N HIS A 173 13.37 0.81 4.38
CA HIS A 173 14.71 0.46 4.85
C HIS A 173 15.78 1.22 4.04
N LEU A 174 16.65 1.94 4.74
CA LEU A 174 17.71 2.74 4.13
C LEU A 174 19.08 2.07 4.36
N ASP A 175 19.96 2.13 3.34
CA ASP A 175 21.35 1.75 3.49
C ASP A 175 22.16 2.83 4.25
N SER A 176 23.45 2.59 4.45
CA SER A 176 24.34 3.53 5.15
C SER A 176 24.53 4.87 4.43
N GLU A 177 24.14 4.97 3.16
CA GLU A 177 24.22 6.17 2.33
C GLU A 177 22.87 6.90 2.27
N GLY A 178 21.81 6.34 2.91
CA GLY A 178 20.46 6.88 2.93
C GLY A 178 19.62 6.53 1.69
N ASN A 179 20.01 5.53 0.90
CA ASN A 179 19.23 5.07 -0.24
C ASN A 179 18.27 3.96 0.17
N PRO A 180 17.02 3.95 -0.35
CA PRO A 180 16.09 2.87 -0.08
C PRO A 180 16.57 1.53 -0.67
N THR A 181 16.59 0.49 0.14
CA THR A 181 16.98 -0.86 -0.29
C THR A 181 15.79 -1.76 -0.66
N ASN A 182 14.59 -1.36 -0.27
CA ASN A 182 13.35 -2.12 -0.47
C ASN A 182 12.30 -1.35 -1.28
N LEU A 183 12.71 -0.36 -2.06
CA LEU A 183 11.83 0.39 -2.97
C LEU A 183 12.11 0.01 -4.42
N THR A 184 11.06 -0.21 -5.19
CA THR A 184 11.06 -0.25 -6.66
C THR A 184 10.22 0.90 -7.18
N GLU A 185 10.81 1.77 -7.98
CA GLU A 185 10.07 2.75 -8.77
C GLU A 185 9.73 2.11 -10.12
N LEU A 186 8.43 2.00 -10.42
CA LEU A 186 7.92 1.31 -11.61
C LEU A 186 7.21 2.30 -12.51
N ASP A 187 7.77 2.56 -13.68
CA ASP A 187 7.17 3.37 -14.74
C ASP A 187 6.57 2.45 -15.81
N ILE A 188 5.25 2.50 -15.99
CA ILE A 188 4.53 1.79 -17.05
C ILE A 188 3.88 2.86 -17.93
N ARG A 189 4.29 2.93 -19.19
CA ARG A 189 3.80 3.92 -20.16
C ARG A 189 3.49 3.31 -21.51
N MET A 190 2.65 3.97 -22.27
CA MET A 190 2.38 3.59 -23.67
C MET A 190 3.21 4.46 -24.62
N GLU A 191 4.06 3.83 -25.40
CA GLU A 191 4.82 4.49 -26.46
C GLU A 191 4.50 3.86 -27.83
N ASN A 192 4.06 4.68 -28.78
CA ASN A 192 3.69 4.23 -30.13
C ASN A 192 2.69 3.06 -30.15
N GLY A 193 1.75 3.03 -29.20
CA GLY A 193 0.74 1.98 -29.09
C GLY A 193 1.23 0.69 -28.44
N ILE A 194 2.43 0.66 -27.89
CA ILE A 194 3.02 -0.48 -27.19
C ILE A 194 3.29 -0.08 -25.73
N PHE A 195 2.93 -0.94 -24.77
CA PHE A 195 3.29 -0.74 -23.39
C PHE A 195 4.77 -1.01 -23.17
N LYS A 196 5.41 -0.11 -22.47
CA LYS A 196 6.77 -0.27 -21.93
C LYS A 196 6.72 -0.16 -20.41
N ALA A 197 7.52 -0.96 -19.75
CA ALA A 197 7.70 -0.88 -18.32
C ALA A 197 9.19 -0.84 -17.99
N GLU A 198 9.56 0.03 -17.09
CA GLU A 198 10.92 0.18 -16.56
C GLU A 198 10.83 0.19 -15.03
N ALA A 199 11.74 -0.51 -14.38
CA ALA A 199 11.85 -0.51 -12.93
C ALA A 199 13.25 -0.07 -12.53
N THR A 200 13.33 0.75 -11.47
CA THR A 200 14.58 1.14 -10.83
C THR A 200 14.50 0.86 -9.33
N GLY A 201 15.64 0.62 -8.72
CA GLY A 201 15.72 0.23 -7.31
C GLY A 201 15.89 -1.28 -7.12
N ALA A 202 15.18 -1.86 -6.16
CA ALA A 202 15.38 -3.25 -5.74
C ALA A 202 14.75 -4.30 -6.69
N GLY A 203 13.82 -3.89 -7.55
CA GLY A 203 13.15 -4.78 -8.49
C GLY A 203 13.53 -4.56 -9.95
N SER A 204 13.16 -5.51 -10.81
CA SER A 204 13.32 -5.45 -12.26
C SER A 204 12.03 -5.85 -12.98
N VAL A 205 11.80 -5.27 -14.17
CA VAL A 205 10.75 -5.75 -15.08
C VAL A 205 11.27 -6.94 -15.84
N GLU A 206 10.58 -8.08 -15.79
CA GLU A 206 10.91 -9.28 -16.54
C GLU A 206 10.20 -9.31 -17.89
N LYS A 207 8.91 -8.98 -17.92
CA LYS A 207 8.10 -8.98 -19.16
C LYS A 207 6.77 -8.25 -19.01
N ILE A 208 6.21 -7.88 -20.17
CA ILE A 208 4.84 -7.38 -20.28
C ILE A 208 4.02 -8.40 -21.04
N LEU A 209 2.85 -8.73 -20.53
CA LEU A 209 1.92 -9.67 -21.13
C LEU A 209 0.67 -8.93 -21.62
N TYR A 210 0.23 -9.26 -22.81
CA TYR A 210 -1.02 -8.81 -23.43
C TYR A 210 -1.97 -10.00 -23.45
N ASN A 211 -3.00 -9.99 -22.63
CA ASN A 211 -3.91 -11.13 -22.46
C ASN A 211 -3.16 -12.46 -22.23
N GLY A 212 -2.13 -12.41 -21.36
CA GLY A 212 -1.30 -13.57 -21.00
C GLY A 212 -0.19 -13.93 -22.00
N SER A 213 0.00 -13.16 -23.10
CA SER A 213 1.03 -13.40 -24.11
C SER A 213 2.01 -12.25 -24.19
N GLU A 214 3.29 -12.50 -24.43
CA GLU A 214 4.30 -11.47 -24.70
C GLU A 214 4.12 -10.83 -26.10
N THR A 215 3.28 -11.44 -26.96
CA THR A 215 3.04 -10.93 -28.31
C THR A 215 2.12 -9.71 -28.29
N VAL A 216 2.60 -8.59 -28.81
CA VAL A 216 1.79 -7.37 -28.94
C VAL A 216 0.62 -7.63 -29.90
N PRO A 217 -0.63 -7.36 -29.49
CA PRO A 217 -1.79 -7.53 -30.35
C PRO A 217 -1.72 -6.64 -31.60
N VAL A 218 -1.97 -7.23 -32.76
CA VAL A 218 -2.02 -6.49 -34.03
C VAL A 218 -3.44 -6.12 -34.46
N VAL A 219 -4.44 -6.67 -33.80
CA VAL A 219 -5.86 -6.38 -34.06
C VAL A 219 -6.34 -5.34 -33.07
N PRO A 220 -7.05 -4.28 -33.49
CA PRO A 220 -7.64 -3.32 -32.56
C PRO A 220 -8.61 -4.01 -31.58
N GLY A 221 -8.48 -3.71 -30.29
CA GLY A 221 -9.29 -4.31 -29.24
C GLY A 221 -8.89 -3.80 -27.85
N SER A 222 -9.62 -4.24 -26.83
CA SER A 222 -9.24 -4.04 -25.43
C SER A 222 -8.56 -5.31 -24.93
N TYR A 223 -7.35 -5.18 -24.44
CA TYR A 223 -6.55 -6.30 -23.95
C TYR A 223 -6.13 -6.02 -22.51
N PRO A 224 -6.31 -6.97 -21.58
CA PRO A 224 -5.69 -6.86 -20.27
C PRO A 224 -4.16 -6.88 -20.45
N VAL A 225 -3.49 -5.96 -19.79
CA VAL A 225 -2.03 -5.86 -19.79
C VAL A 225 -1.54 -6.16 -18.39
N THR A 226 -0.54 -7.01 -18.30
CA THR A 226 0.07 -7.43 -17.05
C THR A 226 1.57 -7.21 -17.12
N CYS A 227 2.15 -6.64 -16.08
CA CYS A 227 3.59 -6.51 -15.90
C CYS A 227 4.09 -7.59 -14.94
N ILE A 228 5.06 -8.39 -15.36
CA ILE A 228 5.76 -9.30 -14.46
C ILE A 228 7.02 -8.62 -13.98
N ILE A 229 7.10 -8.44 -12.67
CA ILE A 229 8.27 -7.87 -12.00
C ILE A 229 8.93 -8.92 -11.12
N LYS A 230 10.24 -8.81 -10.97
CA LYS A 230 11.02 -9.65 -10.08
C LYS A 230 11.56 -8.82 -8.93
N ILE A 231 11.31 -9.28 -7.72
CA ILE A 231 11.73 -8.67 -6.46
C ILE A 231 12.28 -9.78 -5.57
N ASP A 232 13.49 -9.60 -5.05
CA ASP A 232 14.16 -10.56 -4.17
C ASP A 232 14.16 -12.00 -4.72
N GLY A 233 14.33 -12.13 -6.03
CA GLY A 233 14.34 -13.42 -6.71
C GLY A 233 12.96 -14.03 -6.99
N SER A 234 11.87 -13.43 -6.51
CA SER A 234 10.49 -13.88 -6.73
C SER A 234 9.80 -13.06 -7.81
N GLU A 235 9.10 -13.72 -8.72
CA GLU A 235 8.26 -13.06 -9.72
C GLU A 235 6.90 -12.70 -9.12
N MET A 236 6.39 -11.52 -9.50
CA MET A 236 5.06 -11.06 -9.14
C MET A 236 4.36 -10.49 -10.36
N GLU A 237 3.09 -10.82 -10.50
CA GLU A 237 2.21 -10.31 -11.55
C GLU A 237 1.48 -9.06 -11.07
N LEU A 238 1.61 -7.96 -11.83
CA LEU A 238 0.88 -6.71 -11.63
C LEU A 238 -0.09 -6.54 -12.81
N PRO A 239 -1.40 -6.62 -12.56
CA PRO A 239 -2.42 -6.43 -13.58
C PRO A 239 -2.57 -4.98 -14.00
#